data_0da573d5a8ee6c9f952189c9d936f6ac
#
_entry.id   0da573d5a8ee6c9f952189c9d936f6ac
#
_cell.length_a   1.000
_cell.length_b   1.000
_cell.length_c   1.000
_cell.angle_alpha   90.00
_cell.angle_beta   90.00
_cell.angle_gamma   90.00
#
_symmetry.space_group_name_H-M   'P 1'
#
loop_
_entity.id
_entity.type
_entity.pdbx_description
1 polymer ?
#
loop_
_entity_poly.entity_id
_entity_poly.type
_entity_poly.pdbx_seq_one_letter_code
_entity_poly.pdbx_strand_id
1 'polypeptide(L)'
;MNGIEEMLKRQQVGIKIRNLVVTGEAYRDEKLEELISVAEDNGTTVWEMENGTQIREGKLRFTCLGPKEKNMNPGNEASMILHLEYEGLDMLFTGDVEKEGEESLTDTLSYLQEKKISWEVLKTAHHGSKNSTTEAFLENVKPRYAWISAGRKNRYG
;
A
#
# COMPACT_ATOMS: atom_id res chain seq x y z
N MET A 1 11.13 -2.05 5.57
CA MET A 1 11.83 -0.96 4.86
C MET A 1 13.24 -1.32 4.41
N ASN A 2 13.96 -2.21 5.08
CA ASN A 2 15.36 -2.56 4.76
C ASN A 2 15.63 -2.88 3.27
N GLY A 3 14.71 -3.50 2.57
CA GLY A 3 14.92 -3.83 1.15
C GLY A 3 14.94 -2.61 0.23
N ILE A 4 14.05 -1.64 0.46
CA ILE A 4 14.00 -0.39 -0.33
C ILE A 4 15.24 0.45 -0.04
N GLU A 5 15.60 0.58 1.23
CA GLU A 5 16.79 1.31 1.68
C GLU A 5 18.06 0.75 1.04
N GLU A 6 18.21 -0.57 1.03
CA GLU A 6 19.33 -1.25 0.39
C GLU A 6 19.37 -1.00 -1.12
N MET A 7 18.22 -1.01 -1.80
CA MET A 7 18.12 -0.67 -3.21
C MET A 7 18.51 0.79 -3.48
N LEU A 8 18.09 1.73 -2.65
CA LEU A 8 18.45 3.15 -2.77
C LEU A 8 19.96 3.35 -2.62
N LYS A 9 20.59 2.74 -1.62
CA LYS A 9 22.04 2.81 -1.39
C LYS A 9 22.87 2.16 -2.51
N ARG A 10 22.33 1.19 -3.23
CA ARG A 10 23.02 0.45 -4.30
C ARG A 10 22.64 0.87 -5.72
N GLN A 11 22.05 2.01 -5.93
CA GLN A 11 21.66 2.49 -7.27
C GLN A 11 22.79 2.53 -8.29
N GLN A 12 24.03 2.59 -7.82
CA GLN A 12 25.21 2.59 -8.69
C GLN A 12 25.47 1.25 -9.40
N VAL A 13 24.82 0.16 -8.98
CA VAL A 13 25.09 -1.22 -9.44
C VAL A 13 24.07 -1.71 -10.49
N GLY A 14 23.21 -0.84 -11.03
CA GLY A 14 22.38 -1.17 -12.19
C GLY A 14 20.91 -0.85 -12.13
N ILE A 15 20.30 -0.63 -10.96
CA ILE A 15 18.90 -0.19 -10.84
C ILE A 15 18.90 1.25 -10.33
N LYS A 16 18.32 2.17 -11.12
CA LYS A 16 18.11 3.55 -10.68
C LYS A 16 16.67 3.75 -10.26
N ILE A 17 16.46 4.06 -9.00
CA ILE A 17 15.15 4.48 -8.47
C ILE A 17 15.04 5.99 -8.71
N ARG A 18 14.17 6.39 -9.62
CA ARG A 18 13.98 7.82 -9.94
C ARG A 18 12.97 8.47 -9.02
N ASN A 19 11.94 7.72 -8.65
CA ASN A 19 10.83 8.21 -7.85
C ASN A 19 10.54 7.22 -6.72
N LEU A 20 10.33 7.73 -5.53
CA LEU A 20 9.82 7.02 -4.36
C LEU A 20 8.49 7.67 -4.00
N VAL A 21 7.44 6.87 -3.86
CA VAL A 21 6.13 7.35 -3.43
C VAL A 21 5.92 6.91 -1.99
N VAL A 22 5.57 7.85 -1.13
CA VAL A 22 5.35 7.63 0.29
C VAL A 22 4.00 8.19 0.73
N THR A 23 3.55 7.79 1.91
CA THR A 23 2.34 8.36 2.54
C THR A 23 2.57 9.82 2.94
N GLY A 24 1.48 10.57 3.12
CA GLY A 24 1.53 11.97 3.54
C GLY A 24 2.20 12.15 4.91
N GLU A 25 2.71 13.35 5.17
CA GLU A 25 3.52 13.70 6.36
C GLU A 25 2.85 13.30 7.68
N ALA A 26 1.52 13.47 7.77
CA ALA A 26 0.74 13.16 8.98
C ALA A 26 0.81 11.68 9.43
N TYR A 27 1.26 10.78 8.56
CA TYR A 27 1.29 9.33 8.79
C TYR A 27 2.71 8.76 8.85
N ARG A 28 3.74 9.60 8.87
CA ARG A 28 5.14 9.17 8.85
C ARG A 28 5.65 8.91 10.25
N ASP A 29 6.41 7.84 10.38
CA ASP A 29 7.25 7.57 11.54
C ASP A 29 8.72 7.97 11.27
N GLU A 30 9.54 7.95 12.30
CA GLU A 30 10.98 8.27 12.22
C GLU A 30 11.71 7.42 11.16
N LYS A 31 11.33 6.14 11.02
CA LYS A 31 11.96 5.23 10.04
C LYS A 31 11.62 5.59 8.60
N LEU A 32 10.41 6.10 8.35
CA LEU A 32 10.03 6.55 7.02
C LEU A 32 10.73 7.86 6.68
N GLU A 33 10.89 8.78 7.65
CA GLU A 33 11.65 10.00 7.45
C GLU A 33 13.15 9.72 7.16
N GLU A 34 13.74 8.75 7.86
CA GLU A 34 15.10 8.28 7.54
C GLU A 34 15.19 7.72 6.12
N LEU A 35 14.20 6.93 5.67
CA LEU A 35 14.16 6.39 4.32
C LEU A 35 14.02 7.49 3.26
N ILE A 36 13.22 8.52 3.53
CA ILE A 36 13.05 9.70 2.67
C ILE A 36 14.40 10.41 2.50
N SER A 37 15.08 10.69 3.61
CA SER A 37 16.42 11.31 3.58
C SER A 37 17.42 10.50 2.75
N VAL A 38 17.46 9.18 2.95
CA VAL A 38 18.31 8.29 2.14
C VAL A 38 17.95 8.35 0.65
N ALA A 39 16.67 8.45 0.31
CA ALA A 39 16.23 8.53 -1.08
C ALA A 39 16.70 9.81 -1.75
N GLU A 40 16.50 10.95 -1.09
CA GLU A 40 16.90 12.29 -1.57
C GLU A 40 18.42 12.40 -1.72
N ASP A 41 19.20 11.93 -0.73
CA ASP A 41 20.66 11.90 -0.77
C ASP A 41 21.20 11.07 -1.95
N ASN A 42 20.44 10.10 -2.43
CA ASN A 42 20.79 9.27 -3.58
C ASN A 42 20.15 9.74 -4.90
N GLY A 43 19.58 10.95 -4.92
CA GLY A 43 19.02 11.60 -6.12
C GLY A 43 17.69 11.00 -6.56
N THR A 44 16.95 10.38 -5.67
CA THR A 44 15.57 9.91 -5.87
C THR A 44 14.60 11.03 -5.52
N THR A 45 13.66 11.34 -6.41
CA THR A 45 12.58 12.28 -6.11
C THR A 45 11.55 11.58 -5.22
N VAL A 46 11.16 12.21 -4.13
CA VAL A 46 10.13 11.71 -3.22
C VAL A 46 8.80 12.40 -3.52
N TRP A 47 7.74 11.62 -3.63
CA TRP A 47 6.38 12.07 -3.87
C TRP A 47 5.47 11.62 -2.74
N GLU A 48 4.61 12.49 -2.28
CA GLU A 48 3.56 12.15 -1.32
C GLU A 48 2.29 11.70 -2.04
N MET A 49 1.64 10.70 -1.46
CA MET A 49 0.38 10.19 -1.96
C MET A 49 -0.62 10.05 -0.82
N GLU A 50 -1.70 10.81 -0.90
CA GLU A 50 -2.80 10.80 0.06
C GLU A 50 -4.06 10.17 -0.54
N ASN A 51 -5.05 9.88 0.31
CA ASN A 51 -6.34 9.35 -0.12
C ASN A 51 -6.93 10.19 -1.28
N GLY A 52 -7.32 9.52 -2.36
CA GLY A 52 -7.84 10.11 -3.58
C GLY A 52 -6.77 10.52 -4.60
N THR A 53 -5.49 10.55 -4.23
CA THR A 53 -4.39 10.85 -5.16
C THR A 53 -4.22 9.73 -6.19
N GLN A 54 -3.89 10.12 -7.43
CA GLN A 54 -3.66 9.18 -8.51
C GLN A 54 -2.29 9.40 -9.16
N ILE A 55 -1.60 8.29 -9.45
CA ILE A 55 -0.40 8.27 -10.29
C ILE A 55 -0.73 7.45 -11.54
N ARG A 56 -0.32 7.96 -12.72
CA ARG A 56 -0.54 7.31 -14.01
C ARG A 56 0.75 7.18 -14.80
N GLU A 57 0.97 6.01 -15.36
CA GLU A 57 2.05 5.75 -16.31
C GLU A 57 1.50 4.91 -17.47
N GLY A 58 1.30 5.53 -18.63
CA GLY A 58 0.62 4.90 -19.75
C GLY A 58 -0.79 4.43 -19.39
N LYS A 59 -1.03 3.11 -19.46
CA LYS A 59 -2.32 2.48 -19.09
C LYS A 59 -2.39 2.09 -17.62
N LEU A 60 -1.29 2.16 -16.91
CA LEU A 60 -1.23 1.85 -15.49
C LEU A 60 -1.74 3.04 -14.67
N ARG A 61 -2.62 2.77 -13.71
CA ARG A 61 -3.12 3.76 -12.75
C ARG A 61 -3.05 3.20 -11.33
N PHE A 62 -2.45 3.95 -10.43
CA PHE A 62 -2.56 3.75 -9.01
C PHE A 62 -3.46 4.81 -8.41
N THR A 63 -4.43 4.41 -7.61
CA THR A 63 -5.26 5.30 -6.81
C THR A 63 -5.04 4.98 -5.33
N CYS A 64 -4.69 5.98 -4.53
CA CYS A 64 -4.59 5.82 -3.08
C CYS A 64 -6.00 5.81 -2.47
N LEU A 65 -6.33 4.75 -1.76
CA LEU A 65 -7.61 4.57 -1.08
C LEU A 65 -7.51 4.82 0.43
N GLY A 66 -6.32 4.90 0.96
CA GLY A 66 -6.07 5.12 2.38
C GLY A 66 -4.59 5.35 2.69
N PRO A 67 -4.27 5.78 3.91
CA PRO A 67 -5.16 6.00 5.04
C PRO A 67 -6.13 7.17 4.83
N LYS A 68 -7.32 7.12 5.45
CA LYS A 68 -8.36 8.14 5.31
C LYS A 68 -8.44 9.10 6.49
N GLU A 69 -8.20 8.61 7.69
CA GLU A 69 -8.38 9.38 8.92
C GLU A 69 -7.09 10.09 9.28
N LYS A 70 -7.15 11.42 9.37
CA LYS A 70 -5.98 12.27 9.69
C LYS A 70 -5.39 12.05 11.09
N ASN A 71 -6.11 11.38 11.98
CA ASN A 71 -5.70 11.14 13.36
C ASN A 71 -5.26 9.70 13.63
N MET A 72 -5.01 8.89 12.60
CA MET A 72 -4.44 7.55 12.77
C MET A 72 -3.02 7.66 13.29
N ASN A 73 -2.70 6.86 14.27
CA ASN A 73 -1.32 6.74 14.73
C ASN A 73 -0.44 6.20 13.60
N PRO A 74 0.78 6.72 13.42
CA PRO A 74 1.76 6.12 12.52
C PRO A 74 1.96 4.63 12.84
N GLY A 75 2.08 3.80 11.79
CA GLY A 75 2.26 2.36 11.94
C GLY A 75 1.38 1.57 10.96
N ASN A 76 1.00 0.36 11.33
CA ASN A 76 0.27 -0.55 10.45
C ASN A 76 -1.07 0.04 9.97
N GLU A 77 -1.83 0.68 10.86
CA GLU A 77 -3.14 1.28 10.52
C GLU A 77 -3.01 2.44 9.52
N ALA A 78 -1.90 3.13 9.53
CA ALA A 78 -1.57 4.20 8.57
C ALA A 78 -0.92 3.69 7.28
N SER A 79 -0.99 2.39 7.00
CA SER A 79 -0.47 1.81 5.76
C SER A 79 -1.13 2.42 4.53
N MET A 80 -0.33 2.72 3.51
CA MET A 80 -0.84 3.15 2.21
C MET A 80 -1.59 2.00 1.55
N ILE A 81 -2.84 2.25 1.17
CA ILE A 81 -3.70 1.30 0.49
C ILE A 81 -3.90 1.75 -0.95
N LEU A 82 -3.54 0.90 -1.90
CA LEU A 82 -3.49 1.25 -3.31
C LEU A 82 -4.39 0.35 -4.14
N HIS A 83 -5.21 0.95 -4.97
CA HIS A 83 -5.87 0.32 -6.10
C HIS A 83 -5.02 0.50 -7.34
N LEU A 84 -4.57 -0.60 -7.93
CA LEU A 84 -3.90 -0.62 -9.22
C LEU A 84 -4.88 -1.08 -10.30
N GLU A 85 -4.95 -0.32 -11.37
CA GLU A 85 -5.74 -0.61 -12.57
C GLU A 85 -4.81 -0.72 -13.78
N TYR A 86 -4.94 -1.81 -14.53
CA TYR A 86 -4.20 -2.02 -15.77
C TYR A 86 -5.01 -2.89 -16.74
N GLU A 87 -5.49 -2.34 -17.84
CA GLU A 87 -6.19 -3.06 -18.93
C GLU A 87 -7.28 -4.04 -18.46
N GLY A 88 -8.07 -3.66 -17.47
CA GLY A 88 -9.14 -4.47 -16.91
C GLY A 88 -8.70 -5.40 -15.77
N LEU A 89 -7.43 -5.34 -15.37
CA LEU A 89 -6.95 -5.95 -14.13
C LEU A 89 -7.08 -4.93 -13.00
N ASP A 90 -7.79 -5.30 -11.94
CA ASP A 90 -7.89 -4.53 -10.71
C ASP A 90 -7.21 -5.26 -9.55
N MET A 91 -6.20 -4.64 -8.96
CA MET A 91 -5.46 -5.19 -7.81
C MET A 91 -5.54 -4.27 -6.60
N LEU A 92 -5.74 -4.85 -5.43
CA LEU A 92 -5.74 -4.14 -4.16
C LEU A 92 -4.50 -4.47 -3.35
N PHE A 93 -3.72 -3.44 -3.02
CA PHE A 93 -2.57 -3.54 -2.12
C PHE A 93 -2.94 -2.89 -0.79
N THR A 94 -2.78 -3.61 0.30
CA THR A 94 -3.26 -3.19 1.63
C THR A 94 -2.14 -2.88 2.62
N GLY A 95 -0.88 -2.96 2.19
CA GLY A 95 0.26 -2.76 3.10
C GLY A 95 0.22 -3.72 4.28
N ASP A 96 0.43 -3.19 5.46
CA ASP A 96 0.35 -3.93 6.73
C ASP A 96 -0.86 -3.48 7.58
N VAL A 97 -1.91 -2.94 6.91
CA VAL A 97 -3.13 -2.46 7.57
C VAL A 97 -3.74 -3.55 8.46
N GLU A 98 -4.28 -3.15 9.57
CA GLU A 98 -5.03 -4.00 10.48
C GLU A 98 -6.52 -3.62 10.48
N LYS A 99 -7.29 -4.20 11.39
CA LYS A 99 -8.74 -4.15 11.40
C LYS A 99 -9.33 -2.73 11.31
N GLU A 100 -8.81 -1.77 12.08
CA GLU A 100 -9.35 -0.39 12.11
C GLU A 100 -9.16 0.31 10.75
N GLY A 101 -7.99 0.11 10.12
CA GLY A 101 -7.74 0.64 8.79
C GLY A 101 -8.59 -0.03 7.71
N GLU A 102 -8.86 -1.35 7.81
CA GLU A 102 -9.79 -2.06 6.93
C GLU A 102 -11.23 -1.54 7.07
N GLU A 103 -11.70 -1.32 8.32
CA GLU A 103 -13.02 -0.76 8.59
C GLU A 103 -13.20 0.63 7.99
N SER A 104 -12.15 1.46 7.99
CA SER A 104 -12.16 2.80 7.39
C SER A 104 -12.40 2.79 5.87
N LEU A 105 -12.14 1.67 5.20
CA LEU A 105 -12.32 1.51 3.76
C LEU A 105 -13.72 1.07 3.35
N THR A 106 -14.59 0.65 4.27
CA THR A 106 -15.87 -0.01 3.97
C THR A 106 -16.70 0.78 2.97
N ASP A 107 -16.89 2.08 3.17
CA ASP A 107 -17.67 2.94 2.26
C ASP A 107 -17.02 3.05 0.88
N THR A 108 -15.68 3.14 0.84
CA THR A 108 -14.95 3.20 -0.45
C THR A 108 -15.09 1.91 -1.23
N LEU A 109 -14.93 0.76 -0.57
CA LEU A 109 -15.07 -0.54 -1.22
C LEU A 109 -16.49 -0.77 -1.71
N SER A 110 -17.50 -0.38 -0.92
CA SER A 110 -18.91 -0.44 -1.31
C SER A 110 -19.17 0.42 -2.54
N TYR A 111 -18.68 1.66 -2.57
CA TYR A 111 -18.78 2.53 -3.75
C TYR A 111 -18.10 1.94 -4.98
N LEU A 112 -16.91 1.34 -4.82
CA LEU A 112 -16.20 0.71 -5.94
C LEU A 112 -16.95 -0.54 -6.46
N GLN A 113 -17.60 -1.31 -5.59
CA GLN A 113 -18.49 -2.40 -6.00
C GLN A 113 -19.67 -1.89 -6.82
N GLU A 114 -20.31 -0.78 -6.42
CA GLU A 114 -21.39 -0.15 -7.22
C GLU A 114 -20.89 0.28 -8.60
N LYS A 115 -19.62 0.69 -8.71
CA LYS A 115 -18.94 0.98 -10.00
C LYS A 115 -18.51 -0.26 -10.77
N LYS A 116 -18.85 -1.47 -10.27
CA LYS A 116 -18.54 -2.76 -10.88
C LYS A 116 -17.04 -3.06 -10.97
N ILE A 117 -16.25 -2.49 -10.05
CA ILE A 117 -14.86 -2.92 -9.88
C ILE A 117 -14.88 -4.36 -9.38
N SER A 118 -14.13 -5.22 -10.05
CA SER A 118 -13.95 -6.63 -9.72
C SER A 118 -12.49 -6.88 -9.39
N TRP A 119 -12.22 -7.19 -8.15
CA TRP A 119 -10.84 -7.37 -7.68
C TRP A 119 -10.28 -8.72 -8.15
N GLU A 120 -9.40 -8.71 -9.14
CA GLU A 120 -8.71 -9.92 -9.59
C GLU A 120 -7.71 -10.40 -8.54
N VAL A 121 -6.96 -9.47 -7.93
CA VAL A 121 -5.93 -9.83 -6.96
C VAL A 121 -5.99 -8.96 -5.72
N LEU A 122 -5.97 -9.58 -4.56
CA LEU A 122 -5.71 -8.94 -3.28
C LEU A 122 -4.31 -9.32 -2.79
N LYS A 123 -3.43 -8.35 -2.59
CA LYS A 123 -2.26 -8.55 -1.73
C LYS A 123 -2.74 -8.48 -0.28
N THR A 124 -2.77 -9.61 0.42
CA THR A 124 -3.23 -9.67 1.83
C THR A 124 -2.38 -8.78 2.73
N ALA A 125 -3.02 -8.17 3.69
CA ALA A 125 -2.38 -7.27 4.63
C ALA A 125 -1.42 -8.02 5.58
N HIS A 126 -0.45 -7.31 6.08
CA HIS A 126 0.45 -7.68 7.19
C HIS A 126 0.93 -9.13 7.14
N HIS A 127 1.39 -9.56 5.96
CA HIS A 127 1.96 -10.90 5.71
C HIS A 127 1.03 -12.07 6.08
N GLY A 128 -0.29 -11.86 6.05
CA GLY A 128 -1.29 -12.84 6.48
C GLY A 128 -1.47 -12.90 7.99
N SER A 129 -1.22 -11.80 8.70
CA SER A 129 -1.47 -11.71 10.15
C SER A 129 -2.93 -12.02 10.49
N LYS A 130 -3.14 -12.72 11.60
CA LYS A 130 -4.47 -13.02 12.13
C LYS A 130 -5.31 -11.77 12.50
N ASN A 131 -4.67 -10.62 12.62
CA ASN A 131 -5.33 -9.34 12.94
C ASN A 131 -5.69 -8.53 11.69
N SER A 132 -5.42 -9.06 10.51
CA SER A 132 -5.58 -8.38 9.22
C SER A 132 -6.33 -9.27 8.23
N THR A 133 -6.82 -8.67 7.14
CA THR A 133 -7.59 -9.35 6.11
C THR A 133 -8.79 -10.08 6.73
N THR A 134 -9.57 -9.30 7.48
CA THR A 134 -10.75 -9.78 8.23
C THR A 134 -11.81 -10.36 7.32
N GLU A 135 -12.68 -11.22 7.84
CA GLU A 135 -13.80 -11.79 7.11
C GLU A 135 -14.71 -10.70 6.52
N ALA A 136 -15.04 -9.66 7.30
CA ALA A 136 -15.82 -8.53 6.86
C ALA A 136 -15.15 -7.76 5.70
N PHE A 137 -13.82 -7.60 5.75
CA PHE A 137 -13.07 -7.00 4.65
C PHE A 137 -13.11 -7.87 3.40
N LEU A 138 -12.93 -9.19 3.53
CA LEU A 138 -13.01 -10.13 2.41
C LEU A 138 -14.40 -10.19 1.79
N GLU A 139 -15.46 -10.07 2.57
CA GLU A 139 -16.84 -9.99 2.08
C GLU A 139 -17.10 -8.73 1.24
N ASN A 140 -16.40 -7.64 1.53
CA ASN A 140 -16.47 -6.40 0.74
C ASN A 140 -15.59 -6.45 -0.52
N VAL A 141 -14.39 -7.05 -0.45
CA VAL A 141 -13.45 -7.10 -1.57
C VAL A 141 -13.79 -8.23 -2.54
N LYS A 142 -14.08 -9.43 -2.05
CA LYS A 142 -14.36 -10.65 -2.83
C LYS A 142 -13.34 -10.90 -3.94
N PRO A 143 -12.04 -10.95 -3.63
CA PRO A 143 -11.01 -11.07 -4.64
C PRO A 143 -11.05 -12.44 -5.31
N ARG A 144 -10.73 -12.49 -6.60
CA ARG A 144 -10.60 -13.76 -7.33
C ARG A 144 -9.37 -14.55 -6.86
N TYR A 145 -8.28 -13.84 -6.56
CA TYR A 145 -7.03 -14.41 -6.04
C TYR A 145 -6.53 -13.58 -4.85
N ALA A 146 -5.97 -14.25 -3.86
CA ALA A 146 -5.27 -13.61 -2.76
C ALA A 146 -3.78 -13.99 -2.80
N TRP A 147 -2.91 -12.99 -2.71
CA TRP A 147 -1.47 -13.16 -2.67
C TRP A 147 -0.94 -12.84 -1.26
N ILE A 148 -0.34 -13.83 -0.62
CA ILE A 148 0.25 -13.71 0.71
C ILE A 148 1.77 -13.66 0.59
N SER A 149 2.39 -12.54 0.97
CA SER A 149 3.84 -12.38 1.03
C SER A 149 4.34 -12.74 2.42
N ALA A 150 4.65 -14.00 2.67
CA ALA A 150 5.11 -14.48 3.97
C ALA A 150 6.38 -15.32 3.86
N GLY A 151 7.24 -15.23 4.87
CA GLY A 151 8.42 -16.07 4.98
C GLY A 151 8.10 -17.47 5.52
N ARG A 152 9.01 -18.45 5.33
CA ARG A 152 8.86 -19.84 5.81
C ARG A 152 8.62 -19.98 7.32
N LYS A 153 8.99 -18.98 8.10
CA LYS A 153 8.80 -18.94 9.57
C LYS A 153 8.02 -17.67 9.92
N ASN A 154 6.90 -17.47 9.24
CA ASN A 154 6.03 -16.34 9.53
C ASN A 154 5.59 -16.38 11.00
N ARG A 155 5.75 -15.25 11.71
CA ARG A 155 5.38 -15.11 13.13
C ARG A 155 3.96 -14.57 13.31
N TYR A 156 3.32 -14.15 12.23
CA TYR A 156 2.04 -13.44 12.26
C TYR A 156 0.83 -14.33 11.96
N GLY A 157 1.06 -15.58 11.55
CA GLY A 157 -0.01 -16.54 11.26
C GLY A 157 0.49 -17.92 10.87
#